data_f5254dae14233da4e45eb2d25f09a611
#
_entry.id   f5254dae14233da4e45eb2d25f09a611
#
_cell.length_a   1.000
_cell.length_b   1.000
_cell.length_c   1.000
_cell.angle_alpha   90.00
_cell.angle_beta   90.00
_cell.angle_gamma   90.00
#
_symmetry.space_group_name_H-M   'P 1'
#
loop_
_entity.id
_entity.type
_entity.pdbx_description
1 polymer ?
#
loop_
_entity_poly.entity_id
_entity_poly.type
_entity_poly.pdbx_seq_one_letter_code
_entity_poly.pdbx_strand_id
1 'polypeptide(L)'
;MMKSVIDSRITEQLYKIYELDIDGFVTNQEQVKTFNFEYEWPVVDFLEPIFMPLFQNIDSNFIYLTKGYDIALNEKYSKFSREDFIEFMKGNKTYTPRGHSKESINLYYMIGLTIFDETFEWLIHNNVDVGYLTFSFQVEKFNNEKVLNLLMNNKWFVHDKNS
;
A
#
# COMPACT_ATOMS: atom_id res chain seq x y z
N MET A 1 17.34 5.91 0.99
CA MET A 1 16.87 7.24 1.47
C MET A 1 15.53 7.57 0.85
N MET A 2 14.59 8.06 1.65
CA MET A 2 13.30 8.50 1.15
C MET A 2 13.45 9.77 0.32
N LYS A 3 12.72 9.83 -0.80
CA LYS A 3 12.60 11.04 -1.62
C LYS A 3 11.13 11.40 -1.77
N SER A 4 10.84 12.70 -1.79
CA SER A 4 9.51 13.19 -2.16
C SER A 4 9.46 13.35 -3.68
N VAL A 5 8.45 12.75 -4.29
CA VAL A 5 8.27 12.75 -5.75
C VAL A 5 6.88 13.31 -6.07
N ILE A 6 6.84 14.28 -7.00
CA ILE A 6 5.57 14.82 -7.53
C ILE A 6 5.49 14.33 -8.98
N ASP A 7 4.54 13.43 -9.27
CA ASP A 7 4.43 12.83 -10.61
C ASP A 7 2.98 12.42 -10.91
N SER A 8 2.33 13.20 -11.76
CA SER A 8 0.96 12.93 -12.20
C SER A 8 0.84 11.63 -13.02
N ARG A 9 1.94 11.19 -13.65
CA ARG A 9 1.94 9.94 -14.44
C ARG A 9 1.75 8.72 -13.55
N ILE A 10 2.25 8.76 -12.30
CA ILE A 10 2.02 7.70 -11.31
C ILE A 10 0.52 7.61 -11.01
N THR A 11 -0.12 8.73 -10.73
CA THR A 11 -1.56 8.80 -10.48
C THR A 11 -2.35 8.27 -11.67
N GLU A 12 -2.02 8.70 -12.88
CA GLU A 12 -2.67 8.23 -14.12
C GLU A 12 -2.56 6.71 -14.28
N GLN A 13 -1.38 6.14 -14.00
CA GLN A 13 -1.17 4.69 -14.10
C GLN A 13 -2.02 3.93 -13.09
N LEU A 14 -2.08 4.40 -11.85
CA LEU A 14 -2.92 3.76 -10.82
C LEU A 14 -4.40 3.78 -11.21
N TYR A 15 -4.89 4.91 -11.72
CA TYR A 15 -6.28 5.01 -12.19
C TYR A 15 -6.55 4.10 -13.38
N LYS A 16 -5.62 4.03 -14.32
CA LYS A 16 -5.76 3.20 -15.51
C LYS A 16 -5.83 1.70 -15.16
N ILE A 17 -4.98 1.25 -14.25
CA ILE A 17 -4.88 -0.17 -13.89
C ILE A 17 -6.03 -0.59 -12.97
N TYR A 18 -6.26 0.19 -11.91
CA TYR A 18 -7.16 -0.21 -10.83
C TYR A 18 -8.56 0.35 -10.95
N GLU A 19 -8.77 1.33 -11.84
CA GLU A 19 -10.06 2.01 -12.04
C GLU A 19 -10.64 2.49 -10.71
N LEU A 20 -9.86 3.32 -10.00
CA LEU A 20 -10.22 3.78 -8.67
C LEU A 20 -11.44 4.70 -8.71
N ASP A 21 -12.38 4.51 -7.79
CA ASP A 21 -13.52 5.39 -7.63
C ASP A 21 -13.17 6.65 -6.80
N ILE A 22 -14.16 7.50 -6.52
CA ILE A 22 -13.95 8.75 -5.79
C ILE A 22 -13.43 8.52 -4.36
N ASP A 23 -13.74 7.36 -3.78
CA ASP A 23 -13.28 6.98 -2.44
C ASP A 23 -11.95 6.20 -2.47
N GLY A 24 -11.35 6.04 -3.64
CA GLY A 24 -10.09 5.34 -3.84
C GLY A 24 -10.22 3.82 -3.90
N PHE A 25 -11.44 3.28 -4.02
CA PHE A 25 -11.63 1.84 -4.12
C PHE A 25 -11.38 1.33 -5.54
N VAL A 26 -10.82 0.14 -5.63
CA VAL A 26 -10.60 -0.57 -6.88
C VAL A 26 -11.94 -1.04 -7.45
N THR A 27 -12.25 -0.64 -8.68
CA THR A 27 -13.46 -1.08 -9.38
C THR A 27 -13.18 -2.02 -10.54
N ASN A 28 -11.91 -2.16 -10.97
CA ASN A 28 -11.54 -3.11 -12.03
C ASN A 28 -11.52 -4.54 -11.48
N GLN A 29 -12.66 -5.23 -11.55
CA GLN A 29 -12.77 -6.60 -11.05
C GLN A 29 -12.47 -7.68 -12.09
N GLU A 30 -12.25 -7.31 -13.34
CA GLU A 30 -11.89 -8.26 -14.40
C GLU A 30 -10.43 -8.68 -14.34
N GLN A 31 -9.53 -7.74 -14.06
CA GLN A 31 -8.09 -7.95 -14.10
C GLN A 31 -7.42 -7.86 -12.73
N VAL A 32 -8.15 -7.39 -11.74
CA VAL A 32 -7.62 -7.13 -10.40
C VAL A 32 -8.42 -7.90 -9.36
N LYS A 33 -7.70 -8.57 -8.48
CA LYS A 33 -8.28 -9.24 -7.31
C LYS A 33 -7.92 -8.48 -6.05
N THR A 34 -8.83 -8.41 -5.09
CA THR A 34 -8.64 -7.70 -3.84
C THR A 34 -8.81 -8.62 -2.64
N PHE A 35 -7.83 -8.59 -1.75
CA PHE A 35 -7.88 -9.22 -0.43
C PHE A 35 -8.17 -8.15 0.62
N ASN A 36 -9.06 -8.48 1.56
CA ASN A 36 -9.41 -7.59 2.67
C ASN A 36 -8.86 -8.15 3.97
N PHE A 37 -8.34 -7.24 4.82
CA PHE A 37 -7.82 -7.60 6.14
C PHE A 37 -8.50 -6.72 7.19
N GLU A 38 -8.99 -7.33 8.24
CA GLU A 38 -9.52 -6.60 9.39
C GLU A 38 -8.37 -6.01 10.19
N TYR A 39 -8.57 -4.82 10.72
CA TYR A 39 -7.59 -4.18 11.58
C TYR A 39 -8.29 -3.31 12.62
N GLU A 40 -7.54 -2.97 13.66
CA GLU A 40 -7.94 -1.98 14.65
C GLU A 40 -7.08 -0.73 14.51
N TRP A 41 -7.53 0.38 15.03
CA TRP A 41 -6.74 1.61 15.04
C TRP A 41 -5.57 1.51 16.04
N PRO A 42 -4.36 1.94 15.73
CA PRO A 42 -3.95 2.56 14.45
C PRO A 42 -3.55 1.51 13.40
N VAL A 43 -3.87 1.80 12.14
CA VAL A 43 -3.61 0.90 11.01
C VAL A 43 -2.14 0.52 10.90
N VAL A 44 -1.24 1.40 11.30
CA VAL A 44 0.20 1.20 11.21
C VAL A 44 0.67 -0.06 11.96
N ASP A 45 0.00 -0.42 13.05
CA ASP A 45 0.37 -1.59 13.85
C ASP A 45 0.07 -2.90 13.12
N PHE A 46 -0.71 -2.85 12.04
CA PHE A 46 -1.11 -4.03 11.26
C PHE A 46 -0.31 -4.16 9.94
N LEU A 47 0.36 -3.11 9.49
CA LEU A 47 1.09 -3.13 8.21
C LEU A 47 2.22 -4.16 8.22
N GLU A 48 3.05 -4.16 9.24
CA GLU A 48 4.18 -5.08 9.33
C GLU A 48 3.71 -6.54 9.47
N PRO A 49 2.86 -6.90 10.45
CA PRO A 49 2.46 -8.30 10.62
C PRO A 49 1.67 -8.86 9.45
N ILE A 50 0.99 -8.03 8.66
CA ILE A 50 0.27 -8.51 7.48
C ILE A 50 1.17 -8.55 6.25
N PHE A 51 1.91 -7.48 5.96
CA PHE A 51 2.54 -7.27 4.66
C PHE A 51 4.06 -7.42 4.63
N MET A 52 4.73 -7.66 5.75
CA MET A 52 6.18 -7.87 5.73
C MET A 52 6.59 -9.01 4.80
N PRO A 53 5.85 -10.14 4.72
CA PRO A 53 6.17 -11.19 3.75
C PRO A 53 6.16 -10.69 2.29
N LEU A 54 5.26 -9.78 1.95
CA LEU A 54 5.24 -9.15 0.63
C LEU A 54 6.52 -8.34 0.40
N PHE A 55 6.83 -7.41 1.30
CA PHE A 55 7.98 -6.52 1.14
C PHE A 55 9.31 -7.27 1.06
N GLN A 56 9.41 -8.39 1.75
CA GLN A 56 10.63 -9.21 1.77
C GLN A 56 10.76 -10.14 0.55
N ASN A 57 9.69 -10.39 -0.20
CA ASN A 57 9.66 -11.38 -1.27
C ASN A 57 9.37 -10.79 -2.66
N ILE A 58 9.35 -9.48 -2.79
CA ILE A 58 9.24 -8.81 -4.11
C ILE A 58 10.63 -8.42 -4.62
N ASP A 59 10.75 -8.33 -5.94
CA ASP A 59 12.01 -7.95 -6.59
C ASP A 59 12.09 -6.47 -6.92
N SER A 60 11.15 -5.67 -6.47
CA SER A 60 11.10 -4.24 -6.73
C SER A 60 12.29 -3.50 -6.11
N ASN A 61 12.72 -2.45 -6.78
CA ASN A 61 13.78 -1.58 -6.28
C ASN A 61 13.25 -0.50 -5.34
N PHE A 62 12.02 -0.04 -5.58
CA PHE A 62 11.45 1.09 -4.87
C PHE A 62 10.03 0.80 -4.42
N ILE A 63 9.66 1.38 -3.28
CA ILE A 63 8.29 1.35 -2.76
C ILE A 63 7.84 2.79 -2.55
N TYR A 64 6.61 3.06 -2.97
CA TYR A 64 5.98 4.38 -2.86
C TYR A 64 4.90 4.36 -1.79
N LEU A 65 4.81 5.45 -1.06
CA LEU A 65 3.80 5.68 -0.04
C LEU A 65 3.15 7.05 -0.27
N THR A 66 1.84 7.11 -0.24
CA THR A 66 1.11 8.38 -0.22
C THR A 66 0.12 8.41 0.93
N LYS A 67 -0.12 9.59 1.46
CA LYS A 67 -1.12 9.85 2.49
C LYS A 67 -2.51 9.88 1.89
N GLY A 68 -3.49 9.48 2.70
CA GLY A 68 -4.89 9.53 2.31
C GLY A 68 -5.30 8.43 1.35
N TYR A 69 -6.58 8.39 1.09
CA TYR A 69 -7.19 7.38 0.23
C TYR A 69 -7.65 7.96 -1.11
N ASP A 70 -7.65 9.28 -1.27
CA ASP A 70 -7.97 9.92 -2.53
C ASP A 70 -6.67 10.21 -3.31
N ILE A 71 -6.29 9.25 -4.13
CA ILE A 71 -5.06 9.32 -4.91
C ILE A 71 -5.13 10.47 -5.93
N ALA A 72 -6.33 10.81 -6.41
CA ALA A 72 -6.50 11.88 -7.40
C ALA A 72 -6.05 13.25 -6.89
N LEU A 73 -6.15 13.49 -5.59
CA LEU A 73 -5.71 14.73 -4.96
C LEU A 73 -4.26 14.70 -4.50
N ASN A 74 -3.61 13.54 -4.53
CA ASN A 74 -2.26 13.33 -4.03
C ASN A 74 -1.31 12.96 -5.17
N GLU A 75 -0.76 13.96 -5.83
CA GLU A 75 0.30 13.74 -6.82
C GLU A 75 1.69 13.65 -6.18
N LYS A 76 1.76 13.80 -4.86
CA LYS A 76 3.01 13.74 -4.11
C LYS A 76 3.16 12.38 -3.44
N TYR A 77 4.26 11.72 -3.73
CA TYR A 77 4.58 10.38 -3.24
C TYR A 77 5.90 10.40 -2.50
N SER A 78 6.00 9.60 -1.44
CA SER A 78 7.25 9.31 -0.75
C SER A 78 7.85 8.05 -1.35
N LYS A 79 9.05 8.15 -1.89
CA LYS A 79 9.75 7.06 -2.57
C LYS A 79 10.89 6.56 -1.68
N PHE A 80 10.88 5.27 -1.40
CA PHE A 80 11.91 4.58 -0.62
C PHE A 80 12.59 3.53 -1.50
N SER A 81 13.86 3.23 -1.23
CA SER A 81 14.36 1.92 -1.64
C SER A 81 13.61 0.84 -0.88
N ARG A 82 13.55 -0.38 -1.41
CA ARG A 82 12.86 -1.48 -0.73
C ARG A 82 13.44 -1.72 0.66
N GLU A 83 14.77 -1.71 0.78
CA GLU A 83 15.49 -1.92 2.05
C GLU A 83 15.15 -0.83 3.07
N ASP A 84 15.15 0.42 2.65
CA ASP A 84 14.81 1.54 3.52
C ASP A 84 13.35 1.49 3.97
N PHE A 85 12.45 1.05 3.08
CA PHE A 85 11.04 0.89 3.43
C PHE A 85 10.84 -0.21 4.47
N ILE A 86 11.53 -1.35 4.32
CA ILE A 86 11.49 -2.45 5.30
C ILE A 86 11.99 -1.97 6.67
N GLU A 87 13.11 -1.25 6.70
CA GLU A 87 13.63 -0.69 7.95
C GLU A 87 12.68 0.33 8.57
N PHE A 88 12.04 1.17 7.74
CA PHE A 88 11.03 2.12 8.19
C PHE A 88 9.84 1.40 8.82
N MET A 89 9.37 0.30 8.23
CA MET A 89 8.26 -0.49 8.75
C MET A 89 8.60 -1.21 10.07
N LYS A 90 9.85 -1.64 10.25
CA LYS A 90 10.32 -2.28 11.47
C LYS A 90 10.60 -1.29 12.61
N GLY A 91 10.89 -0.05 12.26
CA GLY A 91 11.27 0.99 13.21
C GLY A 91 10.08 1.71 13.84
N ASN A 92 10.30 2.98 14.17
CA ASN A 92 9.27 3.82 14.80
C ASN A 92 8.23 4.35 13.80
N LYS A 93 8.37 4.04 12.53
CA LYS A 93 7.46 4.44 11.45
C LYS A 93 7.29 5.96 11.32
N THR A 94 8.32 6.68 11.75
CA THR A 94 8.46 8.13 11.61
C THR A 94 9.74 8.41 10.85
N TYR A 95 9.65 9.18 9.78
CA TYR A 95 10.79 9.53 8.98
C TYR A 95 10.81 11.04 8.72
N THR A 96 11.95 11.66 9.01
CA THR A 96 12.18 13.07 8.69
C THR A 96 13.44 13.16 7.85
N PRO A 97 13.35 13.57 6.58
CA PRO A 97 14.54 13.77 5.77
C PRO A 97 15.44 14.81 6.40
N ARG A 98 16.75 14.60 6.31
CA ARG A 98 17.74 15.47 6.90
C ARG A 98 17.61 16.89 6.34
N GLY A 99 17.35 17.87 7.23
CA GLY A 99 17.21 19.26 6.88
C GLY A 99 15.85 19.69 6.33
N HIS A 100 14.85 18.78 6.31
CA HIS A 100 13.52 19.06 5.72
C HIS A 100 12.39 18.59 6.63
N SER A 101 12.11 19.34 7.70
CA SER A 101 11.06 19.01 8.65
C SER A 101 9.65 18.92 8.04
N LYS A 102 9.41 19.63 6.91
CA LYS A 102 8.12 19.60 6.21
C LYS A 102 7.85 18.29 5.46
N GLU A 103 8.85 17.46 5.27
CA GLU A 103 8.74 16.18 4.57
C GLU A 103 8.72 14.99 5.51
N SER A 104 8.54 15.23 6.80
CA SER A 104 8.45 14.13 7.77
C SER A 104 7.21 13.29 7.53
N ILE A 105 7.37 11.98 7.71
CA ILE A 105 6.30 11.00 7.60
C ILE A 105 6.10 10.37 8.97
N ASN A 106 4.86 10.37 9.44
CA ASN A 106 4.49 9.67 10.65
C ASN A 106 3.23 8.86 10.39
N LEU A 107 3.39 7.54 10.24
CA LEU A 107 2.28 6.65 9.92
C LEU A 107 1.24 6.55 11.04
N TYR A 108 1.62 6.84 12.28
CA TYR A 108 0.67 6.80 13.40
C TYR A 108 -0.49 7.79 13.27
N TYR A 109 -0.26 8.89 12.54
CA TYR A 109 -1.28 9.94 12.36
C TYR A 109 -1.92 9.91 10.97
N MET A 110 -1.62 8.91 10.16
CA MET A 110 -2.25 8.78 8.85
C MET A 110 -3.66 8.23 8.98
N ILE A 111 -4.63 8.94 8.45
CA ILE A 111 -6.03 8.52 8.42
C ILE A 111 -6.28 7.54 7.28
N GLY A 112 -5.54 7.64 6.20
CA GLY A 112 -5.56 6.71 5.08
C GLY A 112 -4.19 6.66 4.44
N LEU A 113 -3.89 5.58 3.75
CA LEU A 113 -2.61 5.40 3.08
C LEU A 113 -2.76 4.54 1.83
N THR A 114 -1.81 4.70 0.92
CA THR A 114 -1.66 3.86 -0.27
C THR A 114 -0.19 3.53 -0.44
N ILE A 115 0.11 2.25 -0.64
CA ILE A 115 1.48 1.74 -0.81
C ILE A 115 1.50 0.89 -2.08
N PHE A 116 2.51 1.08 -2.92
CA PHE A 116 2.70 0.33 -4.17
C PHE A 116 4.18 0.38 -4.56
N ASP A 117 4.56 -0.36 -5.61
CA ASP A 117 5.93 -0.32 -6.12
C ASP A 117 5.97 0.17 -7.58
N GLU A 118 7.18 0.25 -8.16
CA GLU A 118 7.38 0.74 -9.53
C GLU A 118 6.77 -0.17 -10.60
N THR A 119 6.40 -1.40 -10.26
CA THR A 119 5.76 -2.31 -11.22
C THR A 119 4.27 -2.07 -11.39
N PHE A 120 3.63 -1.42 -10.41
CA PHE A 120 2.17 -1.24 -10.33
C PHE A 120 1.40 -2.56 -10.33
N GLU A 121 2.05 -3.68 -10.05
CA GLU A 121 1.40 -4.99 -10.04
C GLU A 121 0.51 -5.23 -8.83
N TRP A 122 0.72 -4.47 -7.76
CA TRP A 122 -0.04 -4.55 -6.52
C TRP A 122 -0.22 -3.19 -5.87
N LEU A 123 -1.23 -3.10 -5.00
CA LEU A 123 -1.61 -1.87 -4.32
C LEU A 123 -2.13 -2.21 -2.92
N ILE A 124 -1.53 -1.64 -1.89
CA ILE A 124 -2.08 -1.66 -0.54
C ILE A 124 -2.82 -0.34 -0.32
N HIS A 125 -4.06 -0.43 0.18
CA HIS A 125 -4.90 0.73 0.37
C HIS A 125 -5.69 0.61 1.67
N ASN A 126 -5.78 1.70 2.39
CA ASN A 126 -6.58 1.80 3.60
C ASN A 126 -7.56 2.96 3.47
N ASN A 127 -8.83 2.68 3.73
CA ASN A 127 -9.86 3.69 3.89
C ASN A 127 -10.53 3.47 5.26
N VAL A 128 -10.36 4.42 6.17
CA VAL A 128 -10.89 4.32 7.54
C VAL A 128 -12.41 4.19 7.59
N ASP A 129 -13.12 4.74 6.60
CA ASP A 129 -14.59 4.70 6.58
C ASP A 129 -15.13 3.28 6.38
N VAL A 130 -14.33 2.37 5.84
CA VAL A 130 -14.75 0.98 5.56
C VAL A 130 -14.18 -0.01 6.57
N GLY A 131 -13.10 0.35 7.26
CA GLY A 131 -12.53 -0.49 8.30
C GLY A 131 -11.70 -1.66 7.80
N TYR A 132 -11.35 -1.68 6.52
CA TYR A 132 -10.48 -2.71 5.94
C TYR A 132 -9.17 -2.13 5.45
N LEU A 133 -8.12 -2.93 5.59
CA LEU A 133 -6.86 -2.75 4.91
C LEU A 133 -6.89 -3.69 3.71
N THR A 134 -6.71 -3.18 2.49
CA THR A 134 -6.89 -3.95 1.27
C THR A 134 -5.59 -4.16 0.53
N PHE A 135 -5.44 -5.31 -0.08
CA PHE A 135 -4.36 -5.63 -1.00
C PHE A 135 -4.98 -6.01 -2.35
N SER A 136 -4.74 -5.20 -3.36
CA SER A 136 -5.23 -5.43 -4.72
C SER A 136 -4.06 -5.74 -5.63
N PHE A 137 -4.22 -6.68 -6.57
CA PHE A 137 -3.16 -7.07 -7.47
C PHE A 137 -3.69 -7.46 -8.84
N GLN A 138 -2.87 -7.21 -9.85
CA GLN A 138 -3.14 -7.63 -11.22
C GLN A 138 -2.93 -9.14 -11.34
N VAL A 139 -4.00 -9.89 -11.59
CA VAL A 139 -4.00 -11.36 -11.56
C VAL A 139 -2.98 -11.97 -12.52
N GLU A 140 -2.83 -11.38 -13.71
CA GLU A 140 -1.92 -11.91 -14.73
C GLU A 140 -0.45 -11.54 -14.50
N LYS A 141 -0.19 -10.47 -13.75
CA LYS A 141 1.17 -9.96 -13.55
C LYS A 141 1.76 -10.30 -12.20
N PHE A 142 0.96 -10.27 -11.15
CA PHE A 142 1.39 -10.63 -9.80
C PHE A 142 0.97 -12.07 -9.51
N ASN A 143 1.90 -13.00 -9.70
CA ASN A 143 1.65 -14.42 -9.55
C ASN A 143 2.56 -15.09 -8.51
N ASN A 144 3.03 -14.34 -7.54
CA ASN A 144 3.86 -14.87 -6.46
C ASN A 144 2.99 -15.68 -5.50
N GLU A 145 2.84 -16.98 -5.77
CA GLU A 145 1.97 -17.87 -4.99
C GLU A 145 2.37 -17.95 -3.53
N LYS A 146 3.66 -17.91 -3.23
CA LYS A 146 4.17 -17.93 -1.86
C LYS A 146 3.61 -16.77 -1.05
N VAL A 147 3.72 -15.55 -1.60
CA VAL A 147 3.19 -14.34 -0.95
C VAL A 147 1.68 -14.39 -0.84
N LEU A 148 0.98 -14.77 -1.91
CA LEU A 148 -0.48 -14.86 -1.89
C LEU A 148 -0.97 -15.85 -0.83
N ASN A 149 -0.32 -17.00 -0.71
CA ASN A 149 -0.68 -17.97 0.32
C ASN A 149 -0.41 -17.47 1.73
N LEU A 150 0.72 -16.78 1.95
CA LEU A 150 1.01 -16.18 3.25
C LEU A 150 -0.04 -15.12 3.62
N LEU A 151 -0.49 -14.32 2.67
CA LEU A 151 -1.53 -13.32 2.89
C LEU A 151 -2.87 -13.98 3.22
N MET A 152 -3.29 -14.98 2.46
CA MET A 152 -4.55 -15.70 2.68
C MET A 152 -4.58 -16.48 4.00
N ASN A 153 -3.44 -16.93 4.50
CA ASN A 153 -3.32 -17.64 5.76
C ASN A 153 -3.10 -16.72 6.96
N ASN A 154 -3.06 -15.42 6.75
CA ASN A 154 -2.92 -14.44 7.83
C ASN A 154 -4.20 -14.40 8.65
N LYS A 155 -4.06 -14.29 9.98
CA LYS A 155 -5.23 -14.33 10.89
C LYS A 155 -6.20 -13.16 10.70
N TRP A 156 -5.76 -12.05 10.13
CA TRP A 156 -6.61 -10.89 9.86
C TRP A 156 -7.28 -10.93 8.48
N PHE A 157 -6.94 -11.93 7.65
CA PHE A 157 -7.54 -12.09 6.34
C PHE A 157 -9.04 -12.35 6.45
N VAL A 158 -9.83 -11.58 5.69
CA VAL A 158 -11.29 -11.74 5.67
C VAL A 158 -11.66 -12.78 4.61
N HIS A 159 -12.15 -13.92 5.07
CA HIS A 159 -12.65 -14.96 4.17
C HIS A 159 -14.05 -14.57 3.68
N ASP A 160 -14.28 -14.76 2.39
CA ASP A 160 -15.60 -14.53 1.81
C ASP A 160 -16.56 -15.60 2.32
N LYS A 161 -17.57 -15.16 3.09
CA LYS A 161 -18.57 -16.07 3.69
C LYS A 161 -19.57 -16.62 2.69
N ASN A 162 -19.61 -16.06 1.46
CA ASN A 162 -20.54 -16.44 0.41
C ASN A 162 -19.89 -17.32 -0.66
N SER A 163 -18.66 -17.66 -0.49
CA SER A 163 -17.95 -18.54 -1.44
C SER A 163 -18.08 -19.99 -1.07
#